data_3fc5edb0ac846c9404f2fd823ce9a5df
#
_entry.id   3fc5edb0ac846c9404f2fd823ce9a5df
#
_cell.length_a   1.000
_cell.length_b   1.000
_cell.length_c   1.000
_cell.angle_alpha   90.00
_cell.angle_beta   90.00
_cell.angle_gamma   90.00
#
_symmetry.space_group_name_H-M   'P 1'
#
loop_
_entity.id
_entity.type
_entity.pdbx_description
1 polymer ?
#
loop_
_entity_poly.entity_id
_entity_poly.type
_entity_poly.pdbx_seq_one_letter_code
_entity_poly.pdbx_strand_id
1 'polypeptide(L)' 'MSEEEFYERLRAFLRERRPDLTGDIEPTTQLWQAGYLDSFGLIETLSLVEELTGHPIQIGAEDLPSFFTMKGIFEGFIAG' A
#
# COMPACT_ATOMS: atom_id res chain seq x y z
N MET A 1 4.68 -7.93 12.49
CA MET A 1 4.85 -6.49 12.17
C MET A 1 3.65 -5.71 12.70
N SER A 2 3.91 -4.60 13.36
CA SER A 2 2.83 -3.78 13.89
C SER A 2 2.20 -2.94 12.76
N GLU A 3 1.02 -2.43 13.04
CA GLU A 3 0.31 -1.58 12.08
C GLU A 3 1.12 -0.32 11.76
N GLU A 4 1.67 0.32 12.78
CA GLU A 4 2.48 1.53 12.58
C GLU A 4 3.74 1.25 11.79
N GLU A 5 4.39 0.14 12.06
CA GLU A 5 5.59 -0.26 11.35
C GLU A 5 5.29 -0.49 9.86
N PHE A 6 4.17 -1.14 9.59
CA PHE A 6 3.74 -1.35 8.21
C PHE A 6 3.48 -0.02 7.51
N TYR A 7 2.78 0.88 8.18
CA TYR A 7 2.48 2.19 7.59
C TYR A 7 3.74 2.98 7.31
N GLU A 8 4.72 2.93 8.20
CA GLU A 8 5.98 3.62 7.96
C GLU A 8 6.72 3.09 6.75
N ARG A 9 6.76 1.78 6.60
CA ARG A 9 7.43 1.16 5.47
C ARG A 9 6.71 1.46 4.16
N LEU A 10 5.39 1.37 4.17
CA LEU A 10 4.61 1.66 2.99
C LEU A 10 4.70 3.14 2.62
N ARG A 11 4.65 4.01 3.61
CA ARG A 11 4.76 5.44 3.38
C ARG A 11 6.10 5.80 2.73
N ALA A 12 7.18 5.22 3.24
CA ALA A 12 8.50 5.45 2.66
C ALA A 12 8.56 4.99 1.20
N PHE A 13 7.97 3.84 0.92
CA PHE A 13 7.90 3.31 -0.44
C PHE A 13 7.12 4.26 -1.36
N LEU A 14 5.98 4.74 -0.91
CA LEU A 14 5.15 5.64 -1.72
C LEU A 14 5.85 6.97 -1.98
N ARG A 15 6.54 7.51 -0.98
CA ARG A 15 7.27 8.77 -1.16
C ARG A 15 8.47 8.61 -2.10
N GLU A 16 9.10 7.47 -2.06
CA GLU A 16 10.22 7.21 -2.97
C GLU A 16 9.73 7.10 -4.41
N ARG A 17 8.56 6.51 -4.63
CA ARG A 17 7.97 6.42 -5.97
C ARG A 17 7.53 7.77 -6.50
N ARG A 18 6.99 8.62 -5.63
CA ARG A 18 6.43 9.91 -6.03
C ARG A 18 6.97 11.02 -5.15
N PRO A 19 8.27 11.34 -5.31
CA PRO A 19 8.88 12.40 -4.49
C PRO A 19 8.32 13.78 -4.77
N ASP A 20 7.61 13.94 -5.88
CA ASP A 20 6.94 15.20 -6.24
C ASP A 20 5.69 15.47 -5.41
N LEU A 21 5.14 14.43 -4.75
CA LEU A 21 3.95 14.58 -3.92
C LEU A 21 4.38 14.76 -2.46
N THR A 22 4.00 15.89 -1.88
CA THR A 22 4.50 16.30 -0.57
C THR A 22 3.46 16.31 0.54
N GLY A 23 2.21 15.94 0.24
CA GLY A 23 1.17 15.88 1.26
C GLY A 23 1.37 14.74 2.23
N ASP A 24 0.66 14.79 3.37
CA ASP A 24 0.69 13.71 4.34
C ASP A 24 -0.01 12.48 3.79
N ILE A 25 0.53 11.32 4.12
CA ILE A 25 -0.08 10.04 3.77
C ILE A 25 -0.63 9.43 5.06
N GLU A 26 -1.92 9.60 5.26
CA GLU A 26 -2.61 9.04 6.42
C GLU A 26 -3.08 7.62 6.11
N PRO A 27 -3.39 6.81 7.12
CA PRO A 27 -3.92 5.46 6.86
C PRO A 27 -5.18 5.45 5.99
N THR A 28 -5.97 6.52 6.01
CA THR A 28 -7.21 6.61 5.23
C THR A 28 -7.08 7.45 3.97
N THR A 29 -5.88 7.93 3.65
CA THR A 29 -5.66 8.70 2.43
C THR A 29 -5.98 7.85 1.20
N GLN A 30 -6.76 8.41 0.27
CA GLN A 30 -7.12 7.73 -0.98
C GLN A 30 -5.92 7.77 -1.91
N LEU A 31 -5.15 6.69 -1.94
CA LEU A 31 -3.84 6.66 -2.60
C LEU A 31 -3.94 6.85 -4.11
N TRP A 32 -4.98 6.28 -4.72
CA TRP A 32 -5.15 6.42 -6.17
C TRP A 32 -5.54 7.84 -6.56
N GLN A 33 -6.49 8.42 -5.80
CA GLN A 33 -6.94 9.79 -6.07
C GLN A 33 -5.85 10.82 -5.81
N ALA A 34 -5.02 10.55 -4.80
CA ALA A 34 -3.93 11.46 -4.47
C ALA A 34 -2.73 11.32 -5.39
N GLY A 35 -2.72 10.32 -6.26
CA GLY A 35 -1.67 10.15 -7.24
C GLY A 35 -0.51 9.27 -6.79
N TYR A 36 -0.59 8.66 -5.61
CA TYR A 36 0.47 7.79 -5.12
C TYR A 36 0.47 6.41 -5.76
N LEU A 37 -0.69 5.94 -6.22
CA LEU A 37 -0.81 4.63 -6.85
C LEU A 37 -1.48 4.73 -8.20
N ASP A 38 -1.02 3.88 -9.10
CA ASP A 38 -1.64 3.59 -10.39
C ASP A 38 -1.50 2.09 -10.63
N SER A 39 -1.86 1.61 -11.82
CA SER A 39 -1.79 0.18 -12.12
C SER A 39 -0.38 -0.38 -11.95
N PHE A 40 0.62 0.37 -12.36
CA PHE A 40 2.01 -0.05 -12.22
C PHE A 40 2.43 -0.04 -10.74
N GLY A 41 2.03 1.01 -10.03
CA GLY A 41 2.32 1.11 -8.60
C GLY A 41 1.66 0.03 -7.78
N LEU A 42 0.49 -0.44 -8.21
CA LEU A 42 -0.19 -1.55 -7.56
C LEU A 42 0.69 -2.80 -7.60
N ILE A 43 1.27 -3.11 -8.76
CA ILE A 43 2.14 -4.27 -8.90
C ILE A 43 3.35 -4.16 -7.98
N GLU A 44 3.94 -2.99 -7.92
CA GLU A 44 5.09 -2.76 -7.04
C GLU A 44 4.71 -2.86 -5.56
N THR A 45 3.52 -2.36 -5.20
CA THR A 45 3.03 -2.45 -3.83
C THR A 45 2.77 -3.91 -3.45
N LEU A 46 2.24 -4.70 -4.37
CA LEU A 46 2.06 -6.13 -4.16
C LEU A 46 3.39 -6.81 -3.84
N SER A 47 4.42 -6.49 -4.62
CA SER A 47 5.74 -7.05 -4.37
C SER A 47 6.26 -6.69 -2.98
N LEU A 48 6.03 -5.45 -2.55
CA LEU A 48 6.43 -5.04 -1.22
C LEU A 48 5.69 -5.81 -0.15
N VAL A 49 4.38 -5.98 -0.30
CA VAL A 49 3.57 -6.70 0.68
C VAL A 49 4.00 -8.16 0.75
N GLU A 50 4.29 -8.78 -0.39
CA GLU A 50 4.80 -10.15 -0.42
C GLU A 50 6.11 -10.26 0.33
N GLU A 51 7.00 -9.28 0.14
CA GLU A 51 8.27 -9.25 0.83
C GLU A 51 8.09 -9.12 2.34
N LEU A 52 7.17 -8.26 2.76
CA LEU A 52 6.94 -8.03 4.18
C LEU A 52 6.25 -9.20 4.87
N THR A 53 5.40 -9.93 4.16
CA THR A 53 4.69 -11.07 4.73
C THR A 53 5.44 -12.38 4.58
N GLY A 54 6.38 -12.44 3.64
CA GLY A 54 7.17 -13.63 3.41
C GLY A 54 6.49 -14.70 2.57
N HIS A 55 5.36 -14.38 1.94
CA HIS A 55 4.70 -15.35 1.05
C HIS A 55 4.00 -14.61 -0.09
N PRO A 56 3.75 -15.33 -1.20
CA PRO A 56 3.12 -14.71 -2.37
C PRO A 56 1.67 -14.34 -2.10
N ILE A 57 1.23 -13.29 -2.78
CA ILE A 57 -0.13 -12.78 -2.66
C ILE A 57 -0.75 -12.75 -4.03
N GLN A 58 -1.93 -13.32 -4.17
CA GLN A 58 -2.69 -13.26 -5.40
C GLN A 58 -3.94 -12.44 -5.13
N ILE A 59 -4.24 -11.50 -6.04
CA ILE A 59 -5.42 -10.67 -5.90
C ILE A 59 -6.31 -10.82 -7.13
N GLY A 60 -7.62 -10.71 -6.90
CA GLY A 60 -8.60 -10.60 -7.96
C GLY A 60 -9.17 -9.20 -8.00
N ALA A 61 -10.10 -8.97 -8.92
CA ALA A 61 -10.73 -7.66 -9.05
C ALA A 61 -11.44 -7.23 -7.77
N GLU A 62 -11.97 -8.19 -7.02
CA GLU A 62 -12.68 -7.90 -5.77
C GLU A 62 -11.75 -7.41 -4.66
N ASP A 63 -10.44 -7.61 -4.82
CA ASP A 63 -9.46 -7.19 -3.80
C ASP A 63 -8.94 -5.77 -4.04
N LEU A 64 -9.22 -5.19 -5.21
CA LEU A 64 -8.72 -3.85 -5.55
C LEU A 64 -9.08 -2.78 -4.52
N PRO A 65 -10.31 -2.74 -3.98
CA PRO A 65 -10.63 -1.72 -2.98
C PRO A 65 -9.73 -1.74 -1.75
N SER A 66 -9.16 -2.89 -1.41
CA SER A 66 -8.23 -2.98 -0.28
C SER A 66 -6.97 -2.16 -0.51
N PHE A 67 -6.62 -1.89 -1.77
CA PHE A 67 -5.43 -1.12 -2.11
C PHE A 67 -5.70 0.38 -2.26
N PHE A 68 -6.91 0.83 -1.95
CA PHE A 68 -7.22 2.26 -2.03
C PHE A 68 -6.58 3.07 -0.89
N THR A 69 -6.34 2.45 0.25
CA THR A 69 -5.75 3.09 1.42
C THR A 69 -4.72 2.17 2.08
N MET A 70 -3.80 2.76 2.84
CA MET A 70 -2.84 1.95 3.60
C MET A 70 -3.57 1.07 4.62
N LYS A 71 -4.60 1.61 5.25
CA LYS A 71 -5.39 0.84 6.21
C LYS A 71 -6.04 -0.38 5.57
N GLY A 72 -6.57 -0.22 4.36
CA GLY A 72 -7.16 -1.33 3.64
C GLY A 72 -6.15 -2.43 3.33
N ILE A 73 -4.94 -2.03 2.92
CA ILE A 73 -3.88 -3.00 2.64
C ILE A 73 -3.51 -3.76 3.91
N PHE A 74 -3.35 -3.03 5.01
CA PHE A 74 -2.99 -3.67 6.27
C PHE A 74 -4.06 -4.67 6.72
N GLU A 75 -5.32 -4.25 6.72
CA GLU A 75 -6.41 -5.11 7.17
C GLU A 75 -6.64 -6.31 6.27
N GLY A 76 -6.41 -6.13 4.98
CA GLY A 76 -6.65 -7.21 4.02
C GLY A 76 -5.53 -8.23 3.94
N PHE A 77 -4.28 -7.83 4.14
CA PHE A 77 -3.14 -8.69 3.80
C PHE A 77 -2.13 -8.86 4.93
N ILE A 78 -2.13 -7.99 5.94
CA ILE A 78 -1.16 -8.08 7.03
C ILE A 78 -1.83 -8.59 8.30
N ALA A 79 -2.94 -8.00 8.68
CA ALA A 79 -3.62 -8.31 9.93
C ALA A 79 -4.45 -9.59 9.84
N GLY A 80 -4.85 -9.98 8.64
CA GLY A 80 -5.73 -11.09 8.42
C GLY A 80 -5.06 -12.48 8.52
#